data_140470b3649154b8a073c49273e7b1ee
#
_entry.id   140470b3649154b8a073c49273e7b1ee
#
_cell.length_a   1.000
_cell.length_b   1.000
_cell.length_c   1.000
_cell.angle_alpha   90.00
_cell.angle_beta   90.00
_cell.angle_gamma   90.00
#
_symmetry.space_group_name_H-M   'P 1'
#
loop_
_entity.id
_entity.type
_entity.pdbx_description
1 polymer ?
#
loop_
_entity_poly.entity_id
_entity_poly.type
_entity_poly.pdbx_seq_one_letter_code
_entity_poly.pdbx_strand_id
1 'polypeptide(L)'
;MQLSKRLRAVADFVTPQGRLADVGTDHAYVPICLMEEKKISGAIAMDIVDGPLQRARENIAAHHLETQIETRKSDGLEALRPGEVDTIVIAGMGGLLICRILEQGREVAATVPEWVLEPQSDTDKVRAYLLEQGYHICEEDMVLEDGKYYPVLQVRAGREQTPYEPVELIYGRPLLRKRHPVLRSYLEKEICSYRKLLENLAQSSGERVRVREKEIRETLKLAEQALQTVNRPSVND
;
A
#
# COMPACT_ATOMS: atom_id res chain seq x y z
N MET A 1 6.98 -4.41 21.13
CA MET A 1 7.55 -3.30 20.30
C MET A 1 6.49 -2.29 19.91
N GLN A 2 6.81 -0.98 19.80
CA GLN A 2 5.84 0.04 19.31
C GLN A 2 6.15 0.38 17.86
N LEU A 3 5.19 0.14 16.96
CA LEU A 3 5.27 0.52 15.55
C LEU A 3 4.88 1.99 15.35
N SER A 4 5.38 2.61 14.28
CA SER A 4 4.81 3.86 13.76
C SER A 4 3.34 3.65 13.33
N LYS A 5 2.57 4.71 13.19
CA LYS A 5 1.16 4.60 12.77
C LYS A 5 1.03 3.88 11.42
N ARG A 6 1.92 4.20 10.48
CA ARG A 6 1.99 3.60 9.14
C ARG A 6 2.22 2.08 9.23
N LEU A 7 3.26 1.65 9.93
CA LEU A 7 3.58 0.23 10.06
C LEU A 7 2.53 -0.52 10.90
N ARG A 8 1.86 0.15 11.85
CA ARG A 8 0.74 -0.42 12.60
C ARG A 8 -0.43 -0.73 11.66
N ALA A 9 -0.81 0.19 10.77
CA ALA A 9 -1.86 -0.06 9.79
C ALA A 9 -1.53 -1.25 8.86
N VAL A 10 -0.27 -1.39 8.44
CA VAL A 10 0.20 -2.58 7.69
C VAL A 10 0.04 -3.85 8.54
N ALA A 11 0.50 -3.84 9.79
CA ALA A 11 0.41 -4.98 10.69
C ALA A 11 -1.06 -5.36 11.00
N ASP A 12 -1.95 -4.39 11.10
CA ASP A 12 -3.37 -4.63 11.41
C ASP A 12 -4.10 -5.35 10.27
N PHE A 13 -3.67 -5.18 9.03
CA PHE A 13 -4.24 -5.86 7.87
C PHE A 13 -3.78 -7.32 7.70
N VAL A 14 -2.71 -7.74 8.35
CA VAL A 14 -2.26 -9.13 8.29
C VAL A 14 -3.25 -10.05 9.00
N THR A 15 -3.77 -11.04 8.28
CA THR A 15 -4.67 -12.06 8.86
C THR A 15 -3.93 -12.92 9.88
N PRO A 16 -4.53 -13.18 11.08
CA PRO A 16 -3.89 -13.97 12.12
C PRO A 16 -3.60 -15.43 11.72
N GLN A 17 -2.59 -16.03 12.39
CA GLN A 17 -2.21 -17.45 12.38
C GLN A 17 -1.39 -17.94 11.18
N GLY A 18 -1.21 -17.15 10.13
CA GLY A 18 -0.37 -17.50 8.98
C GLY A 18 1.12 -17.24 9.18
N ARG A 19 1.94 -17.73 8.23
CA ARG A 19 3.36 -17.39 8.10
C ARG A 19 3.50 -16.18 7.15
N LEU A 20 4.31 -15.22 7.54
CA LEU A 20 4.48 -13.94 6.85
C LEU A 20 5.79 -13.90 6.04
N ALA A 21 5.77 -13.32 4.84
CA ALA A 21 6.95 -12.80 4.17
C ALA A 21 6.93 -11.27 4.20
N ASP A 22 7.96 -10.64 4.76
CA ASP A 22 8.17 -9.19 4.77
C ASP A 22 9.24 -8.83 3.75
N VAL A 23 8.83 -8.25 2.62
CA VAL A 23 9.67 -7.97 1.45
C VAL A 23 10.16 -6.54 1.47
N GLY A 24 11.49 -6.35 1.48
CA GLY A 24 12.12 -5.05 1.71
C GLY A 24 12.11 -4.69 3.18
N THR A 25 12.35 -5.68 4.01
CA THR A 25 12.41 -5.51 5.46
C THR A 25 13.65 -4.68 5.83
N ASP A 26 13.46 -3.51 6.41
CA ASP A 26 14.61 -2.70 6.85
C ASP A 26 15.08 -3.12 8.25
N HIS A 27 14.17 -3.30 9.17
CA HIS A 27 14.46 -3.59 10.58
C HIS A 27 13.66 -4.79 11.13
N ALA A 28 12.90 -5.48 10.32
CA ALA A 28 11.95 -6.53 10.70
C ALA A 28 10.89 -6.09 11.74
N TYR A 29 10.54 -4.79 11.78
CA TYR A 29 9.63 -4.27 12.80
C TYR A 29 8.23 -4.88 12.72
N VAL A 30 7.68 -5.07 11.50
CA VAL A 30 6.35 -5.68 11.32
C VAL A 30 6.36 -7.15 11.75
N PRO A 31 7.29 -8.02 11.26
CA PRO A 31 7.39 -9.39 11.73
C PRO A 31 7.56 -9.53 13.24
N ILE A 32 8.46 -8.76 13.84
CA ILE A 32 8.74 -8.82 15.29
C ILE A 32 7.48 -8.45 16.07
N CYS A 33 6.82 -7.34 15.72
CA CYS A 33 5.61 -6.91 16.42
C CYS A 33 4.50 -7.97 16.34
N LEU A 34 4.25 -8.53 15.15
CA LEU A 34 3.22 -9.55 14.95
C LEU A 34 3.53 -10.87 15.68
N MET A 35 4.82 -11.23 15.82
CA MET A 35 5.26 -12.38 16.62
C MET A 35 5.05 -12.14 18.12
N GLU A 36 5.43 -10.97 18.65
CA GLU A 36 5.21 -10.61 20.05
C GLU A 36 3.70 -10.59 20.40
N GLU A 37 2.86 -10.15 19.48
CA GLU A 37 1.40 -10.15 19.60
C GLU A 37 0.79 -11.56 19.41
N LYS A 38 1.61 -12.56 19.07
CA LYS A 38 1.16 -13.93 18.72
C LYS A 38 0.13 -13.95 17.60
N LYS A 39 0.22 -12.98 16.70
CA LYS A 39 -0.68 -12.82 15.58
C LYS A 39 -0.31 -13.72 14.40
N ILE A 40 0.98 -14.04 14.24
CA ILE A 40 1.48 -14.91 13.17
C ILE A 40 2.25 -16.11 13.76
N SER A 41 2.40 -17.19 12.99
CA SER A 41 3.08 -18.42 13.38
C SER A 41 4.60 -18.38 13.13
N GLY A 42 5.05 -17.49 12.29
CA GLY A 42 6.45 -17.29 11.91
C GLY A 42 6.58 -16.29 10.76
N ALA A 43 7.79 -15.87 10.45
CA ALA A 43 8.03 -14.94 9.36
C ALA A 43 9.35 -15.19 8.62
N ILE A 44 9.42 -14.67 7.39
CA ILE A 44 10.62 -14.54 6.59
C ILE A 44 10.81 -13.05 6.31
N ALA A 45 11.85 -12.47 6.88
CA ALA A 45 12.23 -11.07 6.67
C ALA A 45 13.26 -11.00 5.53
N MET A 46 12.92 -10.32 4.44
CA MET A 46 13.71 -10.34 3.20
C MET A 46 14.12 -8.95 2.75
N ASP A 47 15.34 -8.83 2.26
CA ASP A 47 15.83 -7.63 1.56
C ASP A 47 16.92 -8.03 0.55
N ILE A 48 17.12 -7.21 -0.48
CA ILE A 48 18.18 -7.39 -1.46
C ILE A 48 19.53 -6.87 -0.94
N VAL A 49 19.52 -5.96 0.04
CA VAL A 49 20.69 -5.28 0.58
C VAL A 49 21.11 -5.89 1.92
N ASP A 50 22.40 -6.16 2.08
CA ASP A 50 22.92 -6.78 3.31
C ASP A 50 22.78 -5.90 4.56
N GLY A 51 22.87 -4.57 4.43
CA GLY A 51 22.74 -3.64 5.54
C GLY A 51 21.39 -3.73 6.26
N PRO A 52 20.24 -3.58 5.56
CA PRO A 52 18.92 -3.82 6.13
C PRO A 52 18.78 -5.21 6.77
N LEU A 53 19.23 -6.26 6.10
CA LEU A 53 19.18 -7.61 6.65
C LEU A 53 19.99 -7.78 7.94
N GLN A 54 21.13 -7.11 8.04
CA GLN A 54 21.95 -7.15 9.25
C GLN A 54 21.21 -6.47 10.41
N ARG A 55 20.60 -5.30 10.18
CA ARG A 55 19.77 -4.61 11.18
C ARG A 55 18.56 -5.47 11.59
N ALA A 56 17.94 -6.14 10.63
CA ALA A 56 16.84 -7.06 10.91
C ALA A 56 17.30 -8.21 11.83
N ARG A 57 18.44 -8.85 11.55
CA ARG A 57 19.01 -9.91 12.42
C ARG A 57 19.28 -9.43 13.84
N GLU A 58 19.89 -8.26 13.98
CA GLU A 58 20.18 -7.67 15.29
C GLU A 58 18.90 -7.39 16.08
N ASN A 59 17.87 -6.85 15.45
CA ASN A 59 16.57 -6.62 16.09
C ASN A 59 15.86 -7.94 16.45
N ILE A 60 15.86 -8.92 15.55
CA ILE A 60 15.26 -10.24 15.80
C ILE A 60 15.93 -10.90 17.00
N ALA A 61 17.27 -10.87 17.08
CA ALA A 61 18.02 -11.41 18.21
C ALA A 61 17.75 -10.65 19.52
N ALA A 62 17.66 -9.32 19.48
CA ALA A 62 17.31 -8.50 20.63
C ALA A 62 15.92 -8.82 21.21
N HIS A 63 15.02 -9.36 20.39
CA HIS A 63 13.69 -9.81 20.80
C HIS A 63 13.57 -11.33 21.01
N HIS A 64 14.67 -12.09 20.92
CA HIS A 64 14.73 -13.55 21.08
C HIS A 64 13.81 -14.32 20.12
N LEU A 65 13.73 -13.88 18.86
CA LEU A 65 12.84 -14.43 17.84
C LEU A 65 13.57 -15.17 16.71
N GLU A 66 14.85 -15.52 16.88
CA GLU A 66 15.73 -16.11 15.84
C GLU A 66 15.22 -17.47 15.34
N THR A 67 14.46 -18.19 16.14
CA THR A 67 13.85 -19.47 15.74
C THR A 67 12.52 -19.32 15.03
N GLN A 68 11.93 -18.12 15.05
CA GLN A 68 10.58 -17.86 14.54
C GLN A 68 10.58 -16.91 13.33
N ILE A 69 11.62 -16.06 13.20
CA ILE A 69 11.80 -15.14 12.08
C ILE A 69 13.12 -15.47 11.37
N GLU A 70 13.00 -16.01 10.17
CA GLU A 70 14.13 -16.25 9.29
C GLU A 70 14.49 -14.96 8.53
N THR A 71 15.78 -14.67 8.33
CA THR A 71 16.22 -13.59 7.45
C THR A 71 16.79 -14.17 6.16
N ARG A 72 16.35 -13.66 5.01
CA ARG A 72 16.73 -14.19 3.71
C ARG A 72 17.10 -13.07 2.73
N LYS A 73 18.25 -13.17 2.08
CA LYS A 73 18.60 -12.24 1.00
C LYS A 73 17.80 -12.58 -0.25
N SER A 74 17.05 -11.62 -0.79
CA SER A 74 16.16 -11.83 -1.93
C SER A 74 15.96 -10.56 -2.73
N ASP A 75 15.94 -10.66 -4.06
CA ASP A 75 15.35 -9.64 -4.92
C ASP A 75 13.86 -9.94 -5.06
N GLY A 76 13.03 -9.12 -4.38
CA GLY A 76 11.61 -9.36 -4.31
C GLY A 76 11.27 -10.76 -3.73
N LEU A 77 10.55 -11.59 -4.51
CA LEU A 77 10.06 -12.89 -4.11
C LEU A 77 10.95 -14.07 -4.52
N GLU A 78 12.10 -13.84 -5.17
CA GLU A 78 12.94 -14.91 -5.77
C GLU A 78 13.38 -15.99 -4.79
N ALA A 79 13.61 -15.63 -3.52
CA ALA A 79 14.04 -16.57 -2.50
C ALA A 79 12.88 -17.29 -1.78
N LEU A 80 11.63 -17.01 -2.13
CA LEU A 80 10.46 -17.74 -1.62
C LEU A 80 10.12 -18.95 -2.51
N ARG A 81 9.53 -19.95 -1.89
CA ARG A 81 8.97 -21.11 -2.58
C ARG A 81 7.44 -21.01 -2.63
N PRO A 82 6.79 -21.54 -3.68
CA PRO A 82 5.34 -21.64 -3.72
C PRO A 82 4.78 -22.31 -2.47
N GLY A 83 3.76 -21.69 -1.84
CA GLY A 83 3.10 -22.22 -0.64
C GLY A 83 3.90 -22.12 0.66
N GLU A 84 5.02 -21.38 0.68
CA GLU A 84 5.87 -21.25 1.87
C GLU A 84 5.31 -20.28 2.91
N VAL A 85 4.50 -19.31 2.48
CA VAL A 85 3.90 -18.28 3.34
C VAL A 85 2.43 -18.08 3.01
N ASP A 86 1.67 -17.56 3.98
CA ASP A 86 0.25 -17.27 3.86
C ASP A 86 -0.01 -15.79 3.54
N THR A 87 0.91 -14.91 3.90
CA THR A 87 0.81 -13.47 3.66
C THR A 87 2.14 -12.90 3.14
N ILE A 88 2.07 -12.05 2.10
CA ILE A 88 3.16 -11.20 1.65
C ILE A 88 2.87 -9.77 2.12
N VAL A 89 3.84 -9.15 2.79
CA VAL A 89 3.87 -7.71 3.08
C VAL A 89 4.92 -7.06 2.20
N ILE A 90 4.54 -5.98 1.49
CA ILE A 90 5.47 -5.09 0.77
C ILE A 90 5.11 -3.65 1.16
N ALA A 91 5.90 -3.06 2.03
CA ALA A 91 5.65 -1.72 2.56
C ALA A 91 6.85 -0.78 2.35
N GLY A 92 6.56 0.51 2.15
CA GLY A 92 7.62 1.52 2.04
C GLY A 92 8.28 1.62 0.67
N MET A 93 7.67 1.05 -0.38
CA MET A 93 8.21 1.04 -1.74
C MET A 93 7.35 1.86 -2.71
N GLY A 94 7.95 2.34 -3.80
CA GLY A 94 7.20 2.92 -4.91
C GLY A 94 6.28 1.91 -5.58
N GLY A 95 5.07 2.32 -5.98
CA GLY A 95 4.05 1.41 -6.51
C GLY A 95 4.50 0.64 -7.75
N LEU A 96 5.23 1.28 -8.67
CA LEU A 96 5.77 0.58 -9.85
C LEU A 96 6.79 -0.51 -9.48
N LEU A 97 7.54 -0.33 -8.38
CA LEU A 97 8.45 -1.36 -7.88
C LEU A 97 7.65 -2.53 -7.29
N ILE A 98 6.59 -2.25 -6.54
CA ILE A 98 5.68 -3.28 -6.02
C ILE A 98 5.10 -4.12 -7.17
N CYS A 99 4.57 -3.48 -8.21
CA CYS A 99 4.04 -4.18 -9.39
C CYS A 99 5.12 -5.07 -10.04
N ARG A 100 6.35 -4.56 -10.18
CA ARG A 100 7.46 -5.33 -10.76
C ARG A 100 7.82 -6.55 -9.90
N ILE A 101 7.89 -6.41 -8.59
CA ILE A 101 8.18 -7.52 -7.65
C ILE A 101 7.12 -8.62 -7.78
N LEU A 102 5.84 -8.23 -7.79
CA LEU A 102 4.73 -9.18 -7.91
C LEU A 102 4.70 -9.85 -9.28
N GLU A 103 5.01 -9.14 -10.37
CA GLU A 103 5.06 -9.71 -11.71
C GLU A 103 6.24 -10.67 -11.90
N GLN A 104 7.44 -10.31 -11.42
CA GLN A 104 8.61 -11.18 -11.50
C GLN A 104 8.46 -12.44 -10.63
N GLY A 105 7.84 -12.30 -9.45
CA GLY A 105 7.55 -13.40 -8.54
C GLY A 105 6.17 -14.03 -8.70
N ARG A 106 5.51 -13.89 -9.87
CA ARG A 106 4.10 -14.27 -10.07
C ARG A 106 3.77 -15.72 -9.70
N GLU A 107 4.68 -16.67 -9.99
CA GLU A 107 4.48 -18.08 -9.65
C GLU A 107 4.36 -18.28 -8.13
N VAL A 108 5.17 -17.60 -7.35
CA VAL A 108 5.12 -17.62 -5.88
C VAL A 108 3.91 -16.83 -5.39
N ALA A 109 3.75 -15.59 -5.86
CA ALA A 109 2.68 -14.70 -5.44
C ALA A 109 1.28 -15.32 -5.63
N ALA A 110 1.06 -16.06 -6.74
CA ALA A 110 -0.20 -16.73 -7.01
C ALA A 110 -0.56 -17.85 -6.01
N THR A 111 0.41 -18.35 -5.25
CA THR A 111 0.18 -19.37 -4.20
C THR A 111 -0.10 -18.77 -2.84
N VAL A 112 0.08 -17.45 -2.67
CA VAL A 112 -0.08 -16.75 -1.38
C VAL A 112 -1.48 -16.14 -1.30
N PRO A 113 -2.30 -16.55 -0.31
CA PRO A 113 -3.70 -16.13 -0.21
C PRO A 113 -3.92 -14.64 0.02
N GLU A 114 -2.98 -13.96 0.68
CA GLU A 114 -3.12 -12.58 1.10
C GLU A 114 -1.87 -11.75 0.82
N TRP A 115 -2.09 -10.51 0.35
CA TRP A 115 -1.02 -9.52 0.28
C TRP A 115 -1.44 -8.24 1.01
N VAL A 116 -0.50 -7.64 1.73
CA VAL A 116 -0.65 -6.33 2.36
C VAL A 116 0.38 -5.39 1.74
N LEU A 117 -0.09 -4.40 1.01
CA LEU A 117 0.74 -3.51 0.21
C LEU A 117 0.63 -2.07 0.73
N GLU A 118 1.76 -1.38 0.91
CA GLU A 118 1.80 0.04 1.26
C GLU A 118 2.69 0.79 0.24
N PRO A 119 2.10 1.19 -0.90
CA PRO A 119 2.80 1.97 -1.93
C PRO A 119 2.99 3.42 -1.49
N GLN A 120 4.22 3.95 -1.64
CA GLN A 120 4.53 5.35 -1.35
C GLN A 120 4.33 6.29 -2.55
N SER A 121 4.10 5.73 -3.74
CA SER A 121 3.78 6.45 -4.99
C SER A 121 2.96 5.54 -5.90
N ASP A 122 2.38 6.10 -6.96
CA ASP A 122 1.72 5.36 -8.05
C ASP A 122 0.67 4.34 -7.56
N THR A 123 -0.06 4.66 -6.50
CA THR A 123 -1.06 3.75 -5.90
C THR A 123 -2.17 3.40 -6.88
N ASP A 124 -2.54 4.32 -7.77
CA ASP A 124 -3.47 4.08 -8.87
C ASP A 124 -2.98 3.00 -9.83
N LYS A 125 -1.68 2.96 -10.11
CA LYS A 125 -1.04 1.94 -10.94
C LYS A 125 -1.02 0.58 -10.25
N VAL A 126 -0.78 0.56 -8.94
CA VAL A 126 -0.86 -0.67 -8.14
C VAL A 126 -2.28 -1.24 -8.20
N ARG A 127 -3.32 -0.41 -7.98
CA ARG A 127 -4.72 -0.86 -8.08
C ARG A 127 -5.04 -1.40 -9.47
N ALA A 128 -4.68 -0.65 -10.53
CA ALA A 128 -4.91 -1.09 -11.90
C ALA A 128 -4.25 -2.44 -12.19
N TYR A 129 -2.97 -2.60 -11.82
CA TYR A 129 -2.23 -3.85 -11.98
C TYR A 129 -2.92 -5.01 -11.26
N LEU A 130 -3.31 -4.84 -10.00
CA LEU A 130 -3.98 -5.87 -9.20
C LEU A 130 -5.29 -6.35 -9.86
N LEU A 131 -6.11 -5.41 -10.32
CA LEU A 131 -7.38 -5.70 -10.98
C LEU A 131 -7.18 -6.42 -12.33
N GLU A 132 -6.20 -5.99 -13.12
CA GLU A 132 -5.83 -6.61 -14.40
C GLU A 132 -5.32 -8.04 -14.22
N GLN A 133 -4.56 -8.31 -13.15
CA GLN A 133 -4.06 -9.63 -12.83
C GLN A 133 -5.12 -10.55 -12.15
N GLY A 134 -6.32 -10.04 -11.91
CA GLY A 134 -7.42 -10.81 -11.33
C GLY A 134 -7.37 -10.94 -9.82
N TYR A 135 -6.85 -9.91 -9.16
CA TYR A 135 -6.86 -9.79 -7.70
C TYR A 135 -7.97 -8.85 -7.23
N HIS A 136 -8.42 -9.07 -6.01
CA HIS A 136 -9.46 -8.28 -5.34
C HIS A 136 -8.85 -7.46 -4.21
N ILE A 137 -9.11 -6.15 -4.21
CA ILE A 137 -8.74 -5.24 -3.12
C ILE A 137 -9.86 -5.31 -2.08
N CYS A 138 -9.65 -6.15 -1.06
CA CYS A 138 -10.66 -6.43 -0.04
C CYS A 138 -10.93 -5.23 0.83
N GLU A 139 -9.84 -4.54 1.21
CA GLU A 139 -9.87 -3.47 2.17
C GLU A 139 -8.76 -2.45 1.90
N GLU A 140 -8.98 -1.20 2.27
CA GLU A 140 -7.97 -0.16 2.26
C GLU A 140 -8.06 0.70 3.52
N ASP A 141 -6.92 1.15 3.99
CA ASP A 141 -6.77 2.18 5.01
C ASP A 141 -5.87 3.31 4.50
N MET A 142 -5.93 4.46 5.13
CA MET A 142 -5.04 5.58 4.84
C MET A 142 -4.59 6.22 6.15
N VAL A 143 -3.29 6.32 6.34
CA VAL A 143 -2.67 6.88 7.53
C VAL A 143 -2.04 8.23 7.21
N LEU A 144 -2.21 9.21 8.10
CA LEU A 144 -1.46 10.46 8.10
C LEU A 144 -0.39 10.39 9.20
N GLU A 145 0.89 10.41 8.77
CA GLU A 145 2.05 10.42 9.65
C GLU A 145 3.09 11.40 9.11
N ASP A 146 3.63 12.27 9.95
CA ASP A 146 4.63 13.29 9.60
C ASP A 146 4.28 14.14 8.36
N GLY A 147 2.98 14.46 8.22
CA GLY A 147 2.46 15.28 7.11
C GLY A 147 2.35 14.56 5.76
N LYS A 148 2.65 13.27 5.71
CA LYS A 148 2.51 12.40 4.52
C LYS A 148 1.35 11.42 4.69
N TYR A 149 0.73 11.06 3.57
CA TYR A 149 -0.39 10.13 3.52
C TYR A 149 0.08 8.79 2.97
N TYR A 150 -0.28 7.72 3.66
CA TYR A 150 0.16 6.36 3.37
C TYR A 150 -1.07 5.46 3.18
N PRO A 151 -1.42 5.12 1.94
CA PRO A 151 -2.45 4.12 1.67
C PRO A 151 -1.92 2.71 1.97
N VAL A 152 -2.76 1.87 2.56
CA VAL A 152 -2.49 0.45 2.80
C VAL A 152 -3.61 -0.35 2.15
N LEU A 153 -3.25 -1.38 1.39
CA LEU A 153 -4.18 -2.24 0.66
C LEU A 153 -4.09 -3.67 1.17
N GLN A 154 -5.23 -4.28 1.49
CA GLN A 154 -5.34 -5.73 1.70
C GLN A 154 -5.89 -6.36 0.43
N VAL A 155 -5.17 -7.34 -0.10
CA VAL A 155 -5.42 -7.93 -1.42
C VAL A 155 -5.52 -9.44 -1.31
N ARG A 156 -6.45 -10.02 -2.07
CA ARG A 156 -6.62 -11.49 -2.20
C ARG A 156 -6.87 -11.88 -3.65
N ALA A 157 -6.67 -13.15 -3.96
CA ALA A 157 -7.06 -13.69 -5.24
C ALA A 157 -8.59 -13.58 -5.44
N GLY A 158 -9.01 -13.23 -6.65
CA GLY A 158 -10.42 -13.05 -7.00
C GLY A 158 -10.62 -11.86 -7.92
N ARG A 159 -11.71 -11.89 -8.69
CA ARG A 159 -12.03 -10.78 -9.59
C ARG A 159 -13.08 -9.87 -8.97
N GLU A 160 -12.88 -8.59 -9.16
CA GLU A 160 -13.92 -7.61 -8.89
C GLU A 160 -15.13 -7.84 -9.80
N GLN A 161 -16.33 -7.85 -9.21
CA GLN A 161 -17.57 -8.02 -9.96
C GLN A 161 -17.93 -6.81 -10.82
N THR A 162 -17.54 -5.63 -10.34
CA THR A 162 -17.81 -4.35 -11.00
C THR A 162 -16.49 -3.66 -11.30
N PRO A 163 -16.25 -3.20 -12.55
CA PRO A 163 -15.05 -2.43 -12.88
C PRO A 163 -14.90 -1.20 -11.97
N TYR A 164 -13.65 -0.79 -11.74
CA TYR A 164 -13.37 0.44 -11.01
C TYR A 164 -13.58 1.64 -11.93
N GLU A 165 -14.27 2.65 -11.41
CA GLU A 165 -14.32 3.97 -12.03
C GLU A 165 -12.95 4.68 -11.88
N PRO A 166 -12.62 5.64 -12.77
CA PRO A 166 -11.35 6.37 -12.65
C PRO A 166 -11.09 6.99 -11.27
N VAL A 167 -12.12 7.52 -10.64
CA VAL A 167 -12.04 8.07 -9.28
C VAL A 167 -11.71 7.01 -8.23
N GLU A 168 -12.18 5.79 -8.42
CA GLU A 168 -11.92 4.67 -7.52
C GLU A 168 -10.50 4.11 -7.68
N LEU A 169 -9.96 4.13 -8.91
CA LEU A 169 -8.56 3.77 -9.15
C LEU A 169 -7.60 4.74 -8.45
N ILE A 170 -7.89 6.05 -8.51
CA ILE A 170 -7.01 7.07 -7.92
C ILE A 170 -7.12 7.07 -6.40
N TYR A 171 -8.34 7.06 -5.85
CA TYR A 171 -8.58 7.31 -4.41
C TYR A 171 -8.95 6.07 -3.60
N GLY A 172 -9.15 4.92 -4.23
CA GLY A 172 -9.49 3.65 -3.57
C GLY A 172 -10.99 3.47 -3.33
N ARG A 173 -11.58 2.45 -3.96
CA ARG A 173 -13.00 2.12 -3.77
C ARG A 173 -13.37 1.87 -2.31
N PRO A 174 -12.60 1.07 -1.52
CA PRO A 174 -12.88 0.87 -0.11
C PRO A 174 -12.81 2.16 0.71
N LEU A 175 -11.83 3.03 0.47
CA LEU A 175 -11.68 4.31 1.15
C LEU A 175 -12.86 5.26 0.87
N LEU A 176 -13.30 5.33 -0.38
CA LEU A 176 -14.45 6.14 -0.81
C LEU A 176 -15.75 5.63 -0.19
N ARG A 177 -15.98 4.30 -0.19
CA ARG A 177 -17.17 3.68 0.40
C ARG A 177 -17.26 3.90 1.91
N LYS A 178 -16.14 3.77 2.61
CA LYS A 178 -16.03 4.04 4.06
C LYS A 178 -16.11 5.52 4.42
N ARG A 179 -16.00 6.42 3.42
CA ARG A 179 -15.85 7.86 3.67
C ARG A 179 -14.70 8.15 4.62
N HIS A 180 -13.56 7.56 4.30
CA HIS A 180 -12.41 7.52 5.20
C HIS A 180 -11.96 8.93 5.62
N PRO A 181 -11.84 9.23 6.93
CA PRO A 181 -11.59 10.61 7.40
C PRO A 181 -10.24 11.15 6.94
N VAL A 182 -9.20 10.31 6.86
CA VAL A 182 -7.88 10.72 6.37
C VAL A 182 -7.90 10.96 4.86
N LEU A 183 -8.68 10.17 4.08
CA LEU A 183 -8.88 10.45 2.66
C LEU A 183 -9.53 11.82 2.44
N ARG A 184 -10.50 12.20 3.27
CA ARG A 184 -11.10 13.53 3.20
C ARG A 184 -10.06 14.63 3.35
N SER A 185 -9.22 14.56 4.39
CA SER A 185 -8.17 15.58 4.62
C SER A 185 -7.11 15.58 3.49
N TYR A 186 -6.81 14.42 2.91
CA TYR A 186 -5.95 14.30 1.74
C TYR A 186 -6.56 15.04 0.53
N LEU A 187 -7.83 14.81 0.21
CA LEU A 187 -8.53 15.42 -0.90
C LEU A 187 -8.65 16.94 -0.75
N GLU A 188 -8.95 17.44 0.45
CA GLU A 188 -9.00 18.88 0.74
C GLU A 188 -7.65 19.55 0.46
N LYS A 189 -6.53 18.94 0.88
CA LYS A 189 -5.17 19.41 0.64
C LYS A 189 -4.82 19.36 -0.86
N GLU A 190 -5.17 18.28 -1.53
CA GLU A 190 -4.88 18.04 -2.94
C GLU A 190 -5.64 19.06 -3.83
N ILE A 191 -6.93 19.26 -3.60
CA ILE A 191 -7.76 20.24 -4.30
C ILE A 191 -7.19 21.66 -4.13
N CYS A 192 -6.80 22.04 -2.91
CA CYS A 192 -6.17 23.32 -2.65
C CYS A 192 -4.87 23.49 -3.46
N SER A 193 -4.07 22.43 -3.55
CA SER A 193 -2.80 22.43 -4.30
C SER A 193 -3.03 22.57 -5.80
N TYR A 194 -4.00 21.85 -6.37
CA TYR A 194 -4.33 21.95 -7.80
C TYR A 194 -4.89 23.31 -8.16
N ARG A 195 -5.73 23.93 -7.34
CA ARG A 195 -6.25 25.27 -7.56
C ARG A 195 -5.14 26.32 -7.61
N LYS A 196 -4.22 26.29 -6.65
CA LYS A 196 -3.03 27.17 -6.64
C LYS A 196 -2.15 26.95 -7.87
N LEU A 197 -1.98 25.70 -8.30
CA LEU A 197 -1.18 25.40 -9.48
C LEU A 197 -1.84 25.95 -10.75
N LEU A 198 -3.15 25.87 -10.90
CA LEU A 198 -3.91 26.46 -12.00
C LEU A 198 -3.82 27.99 -12.01
N GLU A 199 -3.91 28.64 -10.86
CA GLU A 199 -3.71 30.09 -10.72
C GLU A 199 -2.31 30.52 -11.21
N ASN A 200 -1.26 29.77 -10.86
CA ASN A 200 0.10 30.03 -11.33
C ASN A 200 0.25 29.80 -12.85
N LEU A 201 -0.34 28.75 -13.39
CA LEU A 201 -0.29 28.45 -14.82
C LEU A 201 -1.04 29.48 -15.66
N ALA A 202 -2.11 30.10 -15.14
CA ALA A 202 -2.87 31.14 -15.82
C ALA A 202 -2.02 32.40 -16.09
N GLN A 203 -0.88 32.58 -15.40
CA GLN A 203 0.06 33.67 -15.63
C GLN A 203 1.06 33.39 -16.77
N SER A 204 1.04 32.18 -17.33
CA SER A 204 1.94 31.71 -18.38
C SER A 204 1.15 31.38 -19.65
N SER A 205 1.82 31.40 -20.83
CA SER A 205 1.21 31.08 -22.10
C SER A 205 2.07 30.09 -22.88
N GLY A 206 1.42 29.27 -23.73
CA GLY A 206 2.09 28.32 -24.61
C GLY A 206 1.37 26.97 -24.65
N GLU A 207 1.65 26.19 -25.67
CA GLU A 207 0.97 24.89 -25.89
C GLU A 207 1.19 23.89 -24.75
N ARG A 208 2.43 23.79 -24.25
CA ARG A 208 2.76 22.92 -23.09
C ARG A 208 2.00 23.32 -21.82
N VAL A 209 1.80 24.63 -21.60
CA VAL A 209 1.03 25.14 -20.47
C VAL A 209 -0.44 24.72 -20.61
N ARG A 210 -1.03 24.85 -21.80
CA ARG A 210 -2.43 24.46 -22.06
C ARG A 210 -2.66 22.96 -21.85
N VAL A 211 -1.72 22.11 -22.31
CA VAL A 211 -1.79 20.66 -22.09
C VAL A 211 -1.77 20.37 -20.59
N ARG A 212 -0.81 20.94 -19.86
CA ARG A 212 -0.67 20.76 -18.42
C ARG A 212 -1.88 21.26 -17.64
N GLU A 213 -2.42 22.41 -18.04
CA GLU A 213 -3.63 22.97 -17.43
C GLU A 213 -4.82 22.01 -17.60
N LYS A 214 -5.00 21.42 -18.78
CA LYS A 214 -6.06 20.44 -19.05
C LYS A 214 -5.93 19.20 -18.15
N GLU A 215 -4.73 18.62 -18.06
CA GLU A 215 -4.46 17.47 -17.19
C GLU A 215 -4.81 17.76 -15.73
N ILE A 216 -4.38 18.93 -15.22
CA ILE A 216 -4.66 19.33 -13.83
C ILE A 216 -6.15 19.53 -13.61
N ARG A 217 -6.88 20.12 -14.54
CA ARG A 217 -8.35 20.29 -14.47
C ARG A 217 -9.08 18.96 -14.41
N GLU A 218 -8.64 17.98 -15.20
CA GLU A 218 -9.20 16.62 -15.20
C GLU A 218 -8.96 15.95 -13.84
N THR A 219 -7.74 16.02 -13.30
CA THR A 219 -7.42 15.47 -11.97
C THR A 219 -8.18 16.20 -10.85
N LEU A 220 -8.27 17.52 -10.90
CA LEU A 220 -9.05 18.32 -9.95
C LEU A 220 -10.53 17.91 -9.94
N LYS A 221 -11.12 17.68 -11.11
CA LYS A 221 -12.51 17.22 -11.21
C LYS A 221 -12.71 15.87 -10.50
N LEU A 222 -11.77 14.94 -10.68
CA LEU A 222 -11.82 13.63 -9.98
C LEU A 222 -11.66 13.78 -8.47
N ALA A 223 -10.77 14.68 -8.02
CA ALA A 223 -10.61 14.97 -6.59
C ALA A 223 -11.88 15.58 -5.98
N GLU A 224 -12.53 16.52 -6.68
CA GLU A 224 -13.78 17.12 -6.24
C GLU A 224 -14.93 16.09 -6.20
N GLN A 225 -15.01 15.20 -7.19
CA GLN A 225 -15.96 14.07 -7.19
C GLN A 225 -15.74 13.13 -6.00
N ALA A 226 -14.48 12.78 -5.70
CA ALA A 226 -14.12 11.97 -4.55
C ALA A 226 -14.52 12.67 -3.23
N LEU A 227 -14.23 13.96 -3.10
CA LEU A 227 -14.59 14.75 -1.92
C LEU A 227 -16.10 14.83 -1.72
N GLN A 228 -16.88 14.99 -2.78
CA GLN A 228 -18.34 14.93 -2.70
C GLN A 228 -18.83 13.56 -2.20
N THR A 229 -18.18 12.47 -2.62
CA THR A 229 -18.53 11.12 -2.19
C THR A 229 -18.28 10.91 -0.71
N VAL A 230 -17.13 11.34 -0.19
CA VAL A 230 -16.81 11.17 1.24
C VAL A 230 -17.58 12.14 2.15
N ASN A 231 -18.12 13.24 1.61
CA ASN A 231 -18.91 14.23 2.35
C ASN A 231 -20.42 13.95 2.34
N ARG A 232 -20.93 12.99 1.58
CA ARG A 232 -22.38 12.65 1.59
C ARG A 232 -22.78 12.17 2.98
N PRO A 233 -23.93 12.61 3.52
CA PRO A 233 -24.45 12.06 4.78
C PRO A 233 -24.71 10.55 4.66
N SER A 234 -24.59 9.81 5.75
CA SER A 234 -24.97 8.40 5.79
C SER A 234 -26.45 8.27 5.48
N VAL A 235 -26.83 7.34 4.61
CA VAL A 235 -28.25 7.11 4.23
C VAL A 235 -29.01 6.41 5.37
N ASN A 236 -28.33 6.13 6.51
CA ASN A 236 -28.90 5.41 7.66
C ASN A 236 -28.61 6.18 8.98
N ASP A 237 -29.02 7.44 9.07
CA ASP A 237 -29.27 8.13 10.34
C ASP A 237 -30.74 8.57 10.41
#